data_4551449ec61519a58d53ec4930905edc
#
_entry.id   4551449ec61519a58d53ec4930905edc
#
_cell.length_a   1.000
_cell.length_b   1.000
_cell.length_c   1.000
_cell.angle_alpha   90.00
_cell.angle_beta   90.00
_cell.angle_gamma   90.00
#
_symmetry.space_group_name_H-M   'P 1'
#
loop_
_entity.id
_entity.type
_entity.pdbx_description
1 polymer ?
#
loop_
_entity_poly.entity_id
_entity_poly.type
_entity_poly.pdbx_seq_one_letter_code
_entity_poly.pdbx_strand_id
1 'polypeptide(L)'
;MIRFQDAAAFGAALDALPQPDDAALAAARARQAVLTKPAGSLGRLEEIALFMAGWQGRERPALDRVRATVFAGNHGVAARGVSAFPVEVTAQMVANFQAGGAAINALARACGAALSVVALDLDHPTGDIAGAAAMSEAECLAALNAGAQSVAADTDLLFVGEMGIANTTPAAALCAQAFGGDAVDWCGRGSGVDAAGIARKVAAVESALALHGAQSVTPFEALRRLGGR
;
A
#
# COMPACT_ATOMS: atom_id res chain seq x y z
N MET A 1 -3.83 19.60 -5.74
CA MET A 1 -3.83 18.14 -5.85
C MET A 1 -2.62 17.73 -6.67
N ILE A 2 -1.82 16.80 -6.16
CA ILE A 2 -0.65 16.25 -6.88
C ILE A 2 -1.17 15.40 -8.04
N ARG A 3 -0.59 15.58 -9.21
CA ARG A 3 -0.86 14.78 -10.41
C ARG A 3 0.44 14.56 -11.18
N PHE A 4 0.78 13.31 -11.39
CA PHE A 4 1.94 12.90 -12.19
C PHE A 4 1.55 12.86 -13.68
N GLN A 5 2.29 13.57 -14.51
CA GLN A 5 2.06 13.62 -15.96
C GLN A 5 2.80 12.49 -16.68
N ASP A 6 3.93 12.06 -16.12
CA ASP A 6 4.80 11.03 -16.63
C ASP A 6 5.66 10.41 -15.53
N ALA A 7 6.45 9.39 -15.87
CA ALA A 7 7.35 8.70 -14.95
C ALA A 7 8.43 9.63 -14.36
N ALA A 8 8.89 10.63 -15.10
CA ALA A 8 9.89 11.57 -14.63
C ALA A 8 9.32 12.48 -13.54
N ALA A 9 8.09 12.98 -13.73
CA ALA A 9 7.38 13.77 -12.70
C ALA A 9 7.16 12.95 -11.41
N PHE A 10 6.86 11.66 -11.53
CA PHE A 10 6.78 10.76 -10.36
C PHE A 10 8.13 10.61 -9.67
N GLY A 11 9.21 10.36 -10.44
CA GLY A 11 10.57 10.25 -9.90
C GLY A 11 10.99 11.52 -9.17
N ALA A 12 10.80 12.69 -9.78
CA ALA A 12 11.11 13.98 -9.15
C ALA A 12 10.32 14.21 -7.85
N ALA A 13 9.08 13.75 -7.77
CA ALA A 13 8.29 13.82 -6.54
C ALA A 13 8.83 12.91 -5.44
N LEU A 14 9.37 11.73 -5.78
CA LEU A 14 10.04 10.85 -4.82
C LEU A 14 11.32 11.49 -4.27
N ASP A 15 12.10 12.15 -5.11
CA ASP A 15 13.34 12.84 -4.72
C ASP A 15 13.07 14.08 -3.83
N ALA A 16 11.86 14.64 -3.95
CA ALA A 16 11.42 15.82 -3.21
C ALA A 16 10.51 15.49 -2.00
N LEU A 17 10.53 14.24 -1.51
CA LEU A 17 9.73 13.85 -0.34
C LEU A 17 10.07 14.72 0.87
N PRO A 18 9.06 15.24 1.59
CA PRO A 18 9.29 16.06 2.77
C PRO A 18 9.97 15.25 3.88
N GLN A 19 10.62 15.96 4.78
CA GLN A 19 11.15 15.38 6.01
C GLN A 19 10.28 15.82 7.20
N PRO A 20 10.26 15.08 8.31
CA PRO A 20 9.58 15.51 9.52
C PRO A 20 10.18 16.80 10.05
N ASP A 21 9.36 17.60 10.72
CA ASP A 21 9.80 18.87 11.37
C ASP A 21 10.59 18.56 12.64
N ASP A 22 11.90 18.82 12.61
CA ASP A 22 12.82 18.58 13.74
C ASP A 22 12.50 19.46 14.95
N ALA A 23 12.03 20.68 14.74
CA ALA A 23 11.69 21.59 15.84
C ALA A 23 10.44 21.11 16.59
N ALA A 24 9.40 20.67 15.85
CA ALA A 24 8.21 20.06 16.43
C ALA A 24 8.53 18.76 17.18
N LEU A 25 9.42 17.93 16.59
CA LEU A 25 9.88 16.70 17.22
C LEU A 25 10.62 16.98 18.55
N ALA A 26 11.52 17.96 18.57
CA ALA A 26 12.25 18.36 19.77
C ALA A 26 11.32 18.92 20.84
N ALA A 27 10.36 19.76 20.48
CA ALA A 27 9.35 20.31 21.39
C ALA A 27 8.47 19.20 21.99
N ALA A 28 8.03 18.23 21.18
CA ALA A 28 7.26 17.10 21.66
C ALA A 28 8.06 16.22 22.63
N ARG A 29 9.35 15.99 22.38
CA ARG A 29 10.24 15.27 23.32
C ARG A 29 10.40 16.02 24.64
N ALA A 30 10.64 17.32 24.60
CA ALA A 30 10.74 18.13 25.80
C ALA A 30 9.45 18.08 26.62
N ARG A 31 8.29 18.11 25.94
CA ARG A 31 7.00 17.96 26.59
C ARG A 31 6.84 16.58 27.25
N GLN A 32 7.21 15.48 26.57
CA GLN A 32 7.13 14.13 27.13
C GLN A 32 7.93 13.98 28.44
N ALA A 33 9.07 14.68 28.54
CA ALA A 33 9.92 14.63 29.72
C ALA A 33 9.32 15.31 30.97
N VAL A 34 8.37 16.24 30.79
CA VAL A 34 7.76 17.00 31.90
C VAL A 34 6.32 16.56 32.22
N LEU A 35 5.79 15.59 31.50
CA LEU A 35 4.45 15.04 31.80
C LEU A 35 4.45 14.27 33.12
N THR A 36 3.33 14.37 33.85
CA THR A 36 3.13 13.65 35.12
C THR A 36 2.91 12.15 34.88
N LYS A 37 3.98 11.45 34.58
CA LYS A 37 4.01 10.01 34.35
C LYS A 37 5.43 9.47 34.61
N PRO A 38 5.61 8.19 34.97
CA PRO A 38 6.94 7.58 34.97
C PRO A 38 7.56 7.64 33.56
N ALA A 39 8.87 7.87 33.48
CA ALA A 39 9.58 7.91 32.20
C ALA A 39 9.36 6.60 31.42
N GLY A 40 8.99 6.70 30.16
CA GLY A 40 8.76 5.55 29.29
C GLY A 40 7.51 4.72 29.59
N SER A 41 6.64 5.13 30.53
CA SER A 41 5.49 4.32 30.96
C SER A 41 4.45 4.04 29.87
N LEU A 42 4.39 4.86 28.83
CA LEU A 42 3.49 4.66 27.68
C LEU A 42 4.13 3.85 26.54
N GLY A 43 5.42 3.50 26.67
CA GLY A 43 6.11 2.63 25.71
C GLY A 43 6.01 3.15 24.28
N ARG A 44 5.57 2.29 23.37
CA ARG A 44 5.45 2.62 21.92
C ARG A 44 4.55 3.83 21.62
N LEU A 45 3.57 4.13 22.48
CA LEU A 45 2.70 5.29 22.29
C LEU A 45 3.47 6.62 22.35
N GLU A 46 4.56 6.70 23.14
CA GLU A 46 5.42 7.88 23.17
C GLU A 46 6.13 8.10 21.84
N GLU A 47 6.64 7.02 21.21
CA GLU A 47 7.28 7.08 19.90
C GLU A 47 6.26 7.46 18.80
N ILE A 48 5.05 6.92 18.83
CA ILE A 48 3.98 7.28 17.91
C ILE A 48 3.62 8.77 18.04
N ALA A 49 3.52 9.28 19.27
CA ALA A 49 3.24 10.70 19.49
C ALA A 49 4.35 11.60 18.93
N LEU A 50 5.62 11.21 19.08
CA LEU A 50 6.75 11.93 18.50
C LEU A 50 6.73 11.89 16.97
N PHE A 51 6.49 10.71 16.38
CA PHE A 51 6.33 10.56 14.93
C PHE A 51 5.25 11.48 14.38
N MET A 52 4.08 11.47 14.99
CA MET A 52 2.97 12.33 14.58
C MET A 52 3.29 13.83 14.73
N ALA A 53 3.97 14.22 15.81
CA ALA A 53 4.39 15.60 16.04
C ALA A 53 5.32 16.09 14.93
N GLY A 54 6.32 15.31 14.57
CA GLY A 54 7.26 15.63 13.49
C GLY A 54 6.57 15.80 12.14
N TRP A 55 5.70 14.85 11.78
CA TRP A 55 5.01 14.88 10.48
C TRP A 55 3.88 15.91 10.39
N GLN A 56 3.28 16.30 11.52
CA GLN A 56 2.27 17.35 11.57
C GLN A 56 2.86 18.75 11.81
N GLY A 57 4.16 18.87 12.08
CA GLY A 57 4.83 20.14 12.36
C GLY A 57 4.31 20.84 13.61
N ARG A 58 3.95 20.08 14.66
CA ARG A 58 3.41 20.64 15.92
C ARG A 58 3.75 19.80 17.15
N GLU A 59 4.02 20.46 18.28
CA GLU A 59 4.34 19.82 19.56
C GLU A 59 3.27 18.82 20.03
N ARG A 60 2.00 19.13 19.79
CA ARG A 60 0.84 18.31 20.17
C ARG A 60 0.12 17.86 18.91
N PRO A 61 0.34 16.63 18.46
CA PRO A 61 -0.37 16.10 17.31
C PRO A 61 -1.87 15.96 17.59
N ALA A 62 -2.68 16.05 16.55
CA ALA A 62 -4.12 15.87 16.61
C ALA A 62 -4.57 14.71 15.71
N LEU A 63 -5.73 14.17 16.00
CA LEU A 63 -6.40 13.09 15.24
C LEU A 63 -7.86 13.45 14.98
N ASP A 64 -8.11 14.71 14.64
CA ASP A 64 -9.48 15.21 14.43
C ASP A 64 -10.04 14.76 13.08
N ARG A 65 -9.14 14.59 12.08
CA ARG A 65 -9.47 14.21 10.72
C ARG A 65 -8.68 12.98 10.28
N VAL A 66 -9.12 11.85 10.82
CA VAL A 66 -8.58 10.54 10.48
C VAL A 66 -9.29 9.97 9.28
N ARG A 67 -8.54 9.47 8.29
CA ARG A 67 -9.06 8.89 7.05
C ARG A 67 -8.49 7.50 6.83
N ALA A 68 -9.32 6.60 6.33
CA ALA A 68 -8.95 5.29 5.81
C ALA A 68 -9.34 5.20 4.35
N THR A 69 -8.45 4.75 3.48
CA THR A 69 -8.78 4.50 2.06
C THR A 69 -8.39 3.08 1.69
N VAL A 70 -9.35 2.31 1.21
CA VAL A 70 -9.11 0.96 0.67
C VAL A 70 -9.08 1.04 -0.85
N PHE A 71 -7.98 0.61 -1.44
CA PHE A 71 -7.83 0.48 -2.89
C PHE A 71 -8.14 -0.95 -3.30
N ALA A 72 -8.97 -1.12 -4.31
CA ALA A 72 -9.35 -2.44 -4.82
C ALA A 72 -8.98 -2.59 -6.29
N GLY A 73 -8.28 -3.67 -6.64
CA GLY A 73 -7.85 -3.94 -8.01
C GLY A 73 -7.73 -5.44 -8.29
N ASN A 74 -7.88 -5.82 -9.54
CA ASN A 74 -7.74 -7.20 -10.00
C ASN A 74 -6.39 -7.42 -10.71
N HIS A 75 -5.88 -8.65 -10.63
CA HIS A 75 -4.53 -9.01 -11.07
C HIS A 75 -4.58 -10.19 -12.05
N GLY A 76 -4.01 -10.02 -13.26
CA GLY A 76 -3.99 -11.05 -14.28
C GLY A 76 -3.27 -12.33 -13.87
N VAL A 77 -2.30 -12.24 -12.97
CA VAL A 77 -1.61 -13.43 -12.42
C VAL A 77 -2.55 -14.38 -11.68
N ALA A 78 -3.76 -13.95 -11.32
CA ALA A 78 -4.79 -14.81 -10.73
C ALA A 78 -5.14 -16.03 -11.61
N ALA A 79 -5.05 -15.88 -12.94
CA ALA A 79 -5.28 -16.97 -13.89
C ALA A 79 -4.33 -18.17 -13.71
N ARG A 80 -3.21 -17.98 -13.01
CA ARG A 80 -2.25 -19.04 -12.67
C ARG A 80 -2.63 -19.86 -11.44
N GLY A 81 -3.80 -19.64 -10.85
CA GLY A 81 -4.26 -20.37 -9.67
C GLY A 81 -3.42 -20.09 -8.42
N VAL A 82 -2.90 -18.87 -8.28
CA VAL A 82 -2.10 -18.38 -7.14
C VAL A 82 -2.95 -17.90 -5.98
N SER A 83 -4.27 -17.94 -6.09
CA SER A 83 -5.22 -17.57 -5.04
C SER A 83 -6.22 -18.68 -4.77
N ALA A 84 -6.70 -18.79 -3.53
CA ALA A 84 -7.75 -19.74 -3.15
C ALA A 84 -9.15 -19.29 -3.60
N PHE A 85 -9.30 -18.01 -3.98
CA PHE A 85 -10.59 -17.42 -4.36
C PHE A 85 -10.56 -16.91 -5.81
N PRO A 86 -11.70 -16.92 -6.50
CA PRO A 86 -11.84 -16.37 -7.84
C PRO A 86 -11.86 -14.83 -7.81
N VAL A 87 -11.52 -14.20 -8.95
CA VAL A 87 -11.32 -12.73 -9.05
C VAL A 87 -12.58 -11.91 -8.75
N GLU A 88 -13.75 -12.49 -8.95
CA GLU A 88 -15.05 -11.87 -8.69
C GLU A 88 -15.24 -11.50 -7.21
N VAL A 89 -14.52 -12.17 -6.31
CA VAL A 89 -14.53 -11.84 -4.87
C VAL A 89 -14.05 -10.42 -4.61
N THR A 90 -13.17 -9.85 -5.44
CA THR A 90 -12.75 -8.46 -5.29
C THR A 90 -13.95 -7.51 -5.40
N ALA A 91 -14.80 -7.65 -6.41
CA ALA A 91 -15.99 -6.82 -6.57
C ALA A 91 -17.01 -7.05 -5.45
N GLN A 92 -17.17 -8.30 -5.00
CA GLN A 92 -18.03 -8.63 -3.85
C GLN A 92 -17.54 -7.95 -2.57
N MET A 93 -16.23 -7.90 -2.36
CA MET A 93 -15.63 -7.20 -1.22
C MET A 93 -15.80 -5.69 -1.31
N VAL A 94 -15.70 -5.09 -2.49
CA VAL A 94 -16.02 -3.66 -2.67
C VAL A 94 -17.46 -3.37 -2.27
N ALA A 95 -18.41 -4.19 -2.71
CA ALA A 95 -19.81 -4.07 -2.31
C ALA A 95 -19.99 -4.26 -0.80
N ASN A 96 -19.26 -5.20 -0.17
CA ASN A 96 -19.28 -5.41 1.28
C ASN A 96 -18.73 -4.19 2.05
N PHE A 97 -17.63 -3.57 1.59
CA PHE A 97 -17.12 -2.33 2.17
C PHE A 97 -18.14 -1.20 2.09
N GLN A 98 -18.80 -1.05 0.94
CA GLN A 98 -19.83 -0.03 0.73
C GLN A 98 -21.07 -0.25 1.62
N ALA A 99 -21.46 -1.52 1.82
CA ALA A 99 -22.55 -1.90 2.72
C ALA A 99 -22.17 -1.81 4.22
N GLY A 100 -20.90 -1.56 4.55
CA GLY A 100 -20.46 -1.42 5.94
C GLY A 100 -20.21 -2.74 6.67
N GLY A 101 -20.09 -3.87 5.95
CA GLY A 101 -20.04 -5.22 6.51
C GLY A 101 -18.64 -5.74 6.84
N ALA A 102 -17.58 -5.09 6.39
CA ALA A 102 -16.21 -5.56 6.61
C ALA A 102 -15.63 -5.09 7.96
N ALA A 103 -14.60 -5.77 8.43
CA ALA A 103 -13.92 -5.43 9.69
C ALA A 103 -13.41 -3.99 9.71
N ILE A 104 -12.85 -3.49 8.59
CA ILE A 104 -12.39 -2.09 8.49
C ILE A 104 -13.51 -1.08 8.72
N ASN A 105 -14.76 -1.39 8.30
CA ASN A 105 -15.90 -0.53 8.56
C ASN A 105 -16.18 -0.42 10.08
N ALA A 106 -16.12 -1.54 10.81
CA ALA A 106 -16.33 -1.55 12.25
C ALA A 106 -15.21 -0.79 12.97
N LEU A 107 -13.95 -1.03 12.59
CA LEU A 107 -12.79 -0.36 13.19
C LEU A 107 -12.80 1.15 12.89
N ALA A 108 -13.08 1.55 11.65
CA ALA A 108 -13.17 2.96 11.28
C ALA A 108 -14.25 3.69 12.09
N ARG A 109 -15.43 3.09 12.25
CA ARG A 109 -16.49 3.64 13.12
C ARG A 109 -16.04 3.76 14.57
N ALA A 110 -15.34 2.76 15.10
CA ALA A 110 -14.90 2.74 16.49
C ALA A 110 -13.88 3.85 16.81
N CYS A 111 -13.02 4.22 15.87
CA CYS A 111 -12.04 5.30 16.04
C CYS A 111 -12.41 6.62 15.34
N GLY A 112 -13.63 6.75 14.83
CA GLY A 112 -14.09 7.99 14.19
C GLY A 112 -13.41 8.30 12.85
N ALA A 113 -12.80 7.31 12.19
CA ALA A 113 -12.16 7.50 10.90
C ALA A 113 -13.16 7.49 9.74
N ALA A 114 -13.01 8.43 8.80
CA ALA A 114 -13.76 8.41 7.56
C ALA A 114 -13.18 7.35 6.62
N LEU A 115 -14.02 6.39 6.20
CA LEU A 115 -13.62 5.32 5.28
C LEU A 115 -14.06 5.63 3.86
N SER A 116 -13.14 5.48 2.91
CA SER A 116 -13.41 5.52 1.48
C SER A 116 -12.89 4.24 0.80
N VAL A 117 -13.52 3.88 -0.32
CA VAL A 117 -13.11 2.74 -1.15
C VAL A 117 -12.92 3.20 -2.58
N VAL A 118 -11.76 2.95 -3.13
CA VAL A 118 -11.39 3.31 -4.50
C VAL A 118 -11.23 2.02 -5.31
N ALA A 119 -12.20 1.73 -6.17
CA ALA A 119 -12.10 0.63 -7.12
C ALA A 119 -11.29 1.07 -8.35
N LEU A 120 -10.24 0.32 -8.66
CA LEU A 120 -9.29 0.62 -9.73
C LEU A 120 -9.56 -0.30 -10.92
N ASP A 121 -10.57 0.05 -11.71
CA ASP A 121 -10.93 -0.62 -12.98
C ASP A 121 -10.99 -2.16 -12.83
N LEU A 122 -11.93 -2.65 -12.04
CA LEU A 122 -12.04 -4.07 -11.69
C LEU A 122 -12.34 -4.97 -12.90
N ASP A 123 -12.93 -4.43 -13.95
CA ASP A 123 -13.30 -5.16 -15.16
C ASP A 123 -12.09 -5.43 -16.08
N HIS A 124 -11.01 -4.65 -15.90
CA HIS A 124 -9.76 -4.79 -16.65
C HIS A 124 -8.60 -5.06 -15.68
N PRO A 125 -8.36 -6.34 -15.30
CA PRO A 125 -7.22 -6.72 -14.46
C PRO A 125 -5.89 -6.25 -15.06
N THR A 126 -4.86 -6.11 -14.22
CA THR A 126 -3.49 -5.94 -14.73
C THR A 126 -3.08 -7.12 -15.61
N GLY A 127 -2.04 -6.98 -16.40
CA GLY A 127 -1.40 -8.09 -17.11
C GLY A 127 -0.88 -9.16 -16.15
N ASP A 128 -0.68 -10.37 -16.66
CA ASP A 128 -0.01 -11.44 -15.94
C ASP A 128 1.50 -11.19 -15.92
N ILE A 129 2.02 -10.81 -14.75
CA ILE A 129 3.43 -10.44 -14.55
C ILE A 129 4.43 -11.51 -14.95
N ALA A 130 4.03 -12.78 -14.97
CA ALA A 130 4.89 -13.87 -15.37
C ALA A 130 4.97 -14.07 -16.91
N GLY A 131 4.22 -13.29 -17.69
CA GLY A 131 4.20 -13.34 -19.15
C GLY A 131 4.34 -11.99 -19.84
N ALA A 132 3.98 -10.90 -19.16
CA ALA A 132 4.04 -9.53 -19.68
C ALA A 132 4.17 -8.53 -18.53
N ALA A 133 4.40 -7.25 -18.85
CA ALA A 133 4.31 -6.19 -17.85
C ALA A 133 2.88 -6.10 -17.28
N ALA A 134 2.77 -5.82 -15.98
CA ALA A 134 1.48 -5.69 -15.30
C ALA A 134 0.62 -4.56 -15.91
N MET A 135 1.24 -3.46 -16.26
CA MET A 135 0.56 -2.25 -16.73
C MET A 135 1.30 -1.60 -17.89
N SER A 136 0.56 -0.91 -18.74
CA SER A 136 1.09 0.14 -19.58
C SER A 136 1.54 1.34 -18.73
N GLU A 137 2.30 2.27 -19.29
CA GLU A 137 2.67 3.52 -18.61
C GLU A 137 1.44 4.33 -18.20
N ALA A 138 0.45 4.43 -19.08
CA ALA A 138 -0.79 5.15 -18.82
C ALA A 138 -1.59 4.55 -17.65
N GLU A 139 -1.70 3.22 -17.57
CA GLU A 139 -2.39 2.54 -16.47
C GLU A 139 -1.66 2.72 -15.14
N CYS A 140 -0.33 2.61 -15.14
CA CYS A 140 0.47 2.83 -13.94
C CYS A 140 0.33 4.28 -13.44
N LEU A 141 0.41 5.27 -14.33
CA LEU A 141 0.19 6.68 -14.00
C LEU A 141 -1.23 6.94 -13.49
N ALA A 142 -2.24 6.31 -14.10
CA ALA A 142 -3.62 6.43 -13.64
C ALA A 142 -3.80 5.91 -12.22
N ALA A 143 -3.22 4.75 -11.89
CA ALA A 143 -3.26 4.16 -10.56
C ALA A 143 -2.53 5.03 -9.52
N LEU A 144 -1.32 5.51 -9.83
CA LEU A 144 -0.56 6.43 -8.97
C LEU A 144 -1.33 7.73 -8.71
N ASN A 145 -1.95 8.28 -9.75
CA ASN A 145 -2.77 9.50 -9.63
C ASN A 145 -4.05 9.27 -8.82
N ALA A 146 -4.69 8.11 -8.93
CA ALA A 146 -5.82 7.76 -8.07
C ALA A 146 -5.41 7.71 -6.59
N GLY A 147 -4.24 7.13 -6.29
CA GLY A 147 -3.66 7.17 -4.95
C GLY A 147 -3.40 8.59 -4.46
N ALA A 148 -2.70 9.41 -5.24
CA ALA A 148 -2.39 10.79 -4.88
C ALA A 148 -3.65 11.65 -4.66
N GLN A 149 -4.70 11.45 -5.46
CA GLN A 149 -5.97 12.18 -5.35
C GLN A 149 -6.79 11.78 -4.12
N SER A 150 -6.57 10.60 -3.55
CA SER A 150 -7.27 10.16 -2.35
C SER A 150 -6.81 10.89 -1.07
N VAL A 151 -5.67 11.58 -1.13
CA VAL A 151 -5.10 12.31 0.00
C VAL A 151 -5.68 13.72 0.06
N ALA A 152 -6.50 14.00 1.06
CA ALA A 152 -6.98 15.35 1.32
C ALA A 152 -5.96 16.14 2.15
N ALA A 153 -5.74 17.40 1.77
CA ALA A 153 -4.70 18.26 2.37
C ALA A 153 -4.92 18.54 3.87
N ASP A 154 -6.15 18.40 4.35
CA ASP A 154 -6.53 18.62 5.74
C ASP A 154 -6.47 17.35 6.60
N THR A 155 -5.93 16.25 6.12
CA THR A 155 -5.88 14.97 6.84
C THR A 155 -4.82 14.99 7.94
N ASP A 156 -5.21 14.67 9.17
CA ASP A 156 -4.30 14.54 10.30
C ASP A 156 -3.60 13.18 10.34
N LEU A 157 -4.31 12.12 9.96
CA LEU A 157 -3.79 10.76 9.80
C LEU A 157 -4.49 10.05 8.65
N LEU A 158 -3.72 9.56 7.71
CA LEU A 158 -4.19 8.65 6.66
C LEU A 158 -3.60 7.26 6.87
N PHE A 159 -4.46 6.26 6.79
CA PHE A 159 -4.02 4.89 6.62
C PHE A 159 -4.68 4.26 5.40
N VAL A 160 -3.91 3.45 4.70
CA VAL A 160 -4.34 2.82 3.46
C VAL A 160 -4.49 1.32 3.65
N GLY A 161 -5.49 0.77 3.00
CA GLY A 161 -5.71 -0.66 2.89
C GLY A 161 -5.78 -1.06 1.42
N GLU A 162 -5.70 -2.32 1.18
CA GLU A 162 -5.81 -2.88 -0.15
C GLU A 162 -6.76 -4.08 -0.18
N MET A 163 -7.34 -4.33 -1.33
CA MET A 163 -8.13 -5.53 -1.63
C MET A 163 -7.90 -5.94 -3.07
N GLY A 164 -7.50 -7.18 -3.29
CA GLY A 164 -7.36 -7.69 -4.64
C GLY A 164 -7.01 -9.17 -4.64
N ILE A 165 -7.79 -9.97 -5.34
CA ILE A 165 -7.49 -11.39 -5.46
C ILE A 165 -6.14 -11.55 -6.19
N ALA A 166 -5.26 -12.39 -5.62
CA ALA A 166 -3.89 -12.65 -6.06
C ALA A 166 -2.86 -11.52 -5.86
N ASN A 167 -3.21 -10.39 -5.23
CA ASN A 167 -2.35 -9.21 -5.01
C ASN A 167 -1.03 -9.51 -4.29
N THR A 168 -1.00 -10.52 -3.42
CA THR A 168 0.23 -10.91 -2.70
C THR A 168 1.31 -11.51 -3.60
N THR A 169 0.97 -11.90 -4.84
CA THR A 169 1.97 -12.40 -5.81
C THR A 169 2.76 -11.25 -6.45
N PRO A 170 2.14 -10.18 -7.00
CA PRO A 170 2.85 -8.97 -7.40
C PRO A 170 3.62 -8.32 -6.24
N ALA A 171 3.04 -8.29 -5.02
CA ALA A 171 3.74 -7.76 -3.85
C ALA A 171 5.02 -8.55 -3.55
N ALA A 172 5.00 -9.88 -3.60
CA ALA A 172 6.17 -10.73 -3.43
C ALA A 172 7.23 -10.48 -4.53
N ALA A 173 6.81 -10.30 -5.79
CA ALA A 173 7.73 -9.98 -6.88
C ALA A 173 8.41 -8.62 -6.69
N LEU A 174 7.68 -7.60 -6.26
CA LEU A 174 8.23 -6.28 -5.94
C LEU A 174 9.20 -6.34 -4.75
N CYS A 175 8.88 -7.09 -3.70
CA CYS A 175 9.77 -7.27 -2.55
C CYS A 175 11.07 -7.97 -2.96
N ALA A 176 10.99 -9.07 -3.71
CA ALA A 176 12.17 -9.78 -4.19
C ALA A 176 13.03 -8.90 -5.12
N GLN A 177 12.40 -8.10 -5.99
CA GLN A 177 13.09 -7.15 -6.86
C GLN A 177 13.81 -6.05 -6.06
N ALA A 178 13.18 -5.53 -5.00
CA ALA A 178 13.70 -4.39 -4.25
C ALA A 178 14.75 -4.79 -3.20
N PHE A 179 14.56 -5.93 -2.55
CA PHE A 179 15.35 -6.36 -1.39
C PHE A 179 16.21 -7.59 -1.65
N GLY A 180 16.06 -8.24 -2.81
CA GLY A 180 16.76 -9.49 -3.12
C GLY A 180 16.13 -10.70 -2.38
N GLY A 181 16.88 -11.80 -2.35
CA GLY A 181 16.41 -13.08 -1.83
C GLY A 181 15.66 -13.91 -2.86
N ASP A 182 15.34 -15.13 -2.49
CA ASP A 182 14.63 -16.06 -3.37
C ASP A 182 13.12 -15.81 -3.33
N ALA A 183 12.40 -16.12 -4.41
CA ALA A 183 10.96 -15.94 -4.50
C ALA A 183 10.20 -16.65 -3.36
N VAL A 184 10.72 -17.77 -2.87
CA VAL A 184 10.12 -18.55 -1.78
C VAL A 184 10.12 -17.78 -0.45
N ASP A 185 11.08 -16.91 -0.22
CA ASP A 185 11.19 -16.12 1.01
C ASP A 185 10.05 -15.09 1.13
N TRP A 186 9.53 -14.63 -0.01
CA TRP A 186 8.49 -13.62 -0.11
C TRP A 186 7.09 -14.17 -0.31
N CYS A 187 6.96 -15.46 -0.71
CA CYS A 187 5.67 -16.07 -1.01
C CYS A 187 5.06 -16.74 0.22
N GLY A 188 3.92 -16.22 0.67
CA GLY A 188 3.13 -16.78 1.75
C GLY A 188 1.79 -17.36 1.29
N ARG A 189 1.03 -17.93 2.24
CA ARG A 189 -0.28 -18.56 1.99
C ARG A 189 -1.35 -17.57 1.52
N GLY A 190 -1.14 -16.25 1.73
CA GLY A 190 -2.13 -15.24 1.39
C GLY A 190 -3.52 -15.57 1.98
N SER A 191 -4.52 -15.65 1.12
CA SER A 191 -5.90 -15.97 1.49
C SER A 191 -6.14 -17.45 1.83
N GLY A 192 -5.09 -18.26 1.98
CA GLY A 192 -5.21 -19.64 2.45
C GLY A 192 -4.91 -20.71 1.41
N VAL A 193 -4.09 -20.43 0.40
CA VAL A 193 -3.65 -21.47 -0.57
C VAL A 193 -2.87 -22.59 0.14
N ASP A 194 -2.98 -23.79 -0.39
CA ASP A 194 -2.24 -24.97 0.01
C ASP A 194 -0.77 -24.93 -0.47
N ALA A 195 0.00 -25.97 -0.18
CA ALA A 195 1.39 -26.09 -0.60
C ALA A 195 1.56 -26.01 -2.13
N ALA A 196 0.64 -26.61 -2.89
CA ALA A 196 0.65 -26.53 -4.35
C ALA A 196 0.38 -25.09 -4.84
N GLY A 197 -0.51 -24.36 -4.17
CA GLY A 197 -0.76 -22.94 -4.43
C GLY A 197 0.45 -22.07 -4.13
N ILE A 198 1.18 -22.32 -3.04
CA ILE A 198 2.45 -21.63 -2.74
C ILE A 198 3.47 -21.93 -3.85
N ALA A 199 3.62 -23.17 -4.28
CA ALA A 199 4.54 -23.51 -5.37
C ALA A 199 4.20 -22.77 -6.67
N ARG A 200 2.90 -22.63 -7.01
CA ARG A 200 2.46 -21.83 -8.17
C ARG A 200 2.80 -20.35 -8.00
N LYS A 201 2.65 -19.78 -6.79
CA LYS A 201 3.06 -18.38 -6.51
C LYS A 201 4.56 -18.19 -6.70
N VAL A 202 5.38 -19.07 -6.13
CA VAL A 202 6.84 -19.03 -6.28
C VAL A 202 7.21 -19.08 -7.75
N ALA A 203 6.71 -20.04 -8.51
CA ALA A 203 6.99 -20.16 -9.94
C ALA A 203 6.56 -18.93 -10.75
N ALA A 204 5.43 -18.31 -10.39
CA ALA A 204 4.97 -17.06 -11.02
C ALA A 204 5.90 -15.90 -10.72
N VAL A 205 6.37 -15.77 -9.48
CA VAL A 205 7.33 -14.72 -9.06
C VAL A 205 8.69 -14.93 -9.72
N GLU A 206 9.21 -16.15 -9.75
CA GLU A 206 10.47 -16.50 -10.44
C GLU A 206 10.39 -16.14 -11.94
N SER A 207 9.30 -16.50 -12.60
CA SER A 207 9.08 -16.16 -14.01
C SER A 207 9.01 -14.64 -14.22
N ALA A 208 8.34 -13.92 -13.34
CA ALA A 208 8.23 -12.47 -13.41
C ALA A 208 9.59 -11.80 -13.20
N LEU A 209 10.39 -12.27 -12.24
CA LEU A 209 11.74 -11.74 -11.99
C LEU A 209 12.69 -12.06 -13.15
N ALA A 210 12.61 -13.25 -13.73
CA ALA A 210 13.40 -13.61 -14.91
C ALA A 210 13.06 -12.73 -16.13
N LEU A 211 11.79 -12.38 -16.31
CA LEU A 211 11.33 -11.54 -17.42
C LEU A 211 11.65 -10.06 -17.23
N HIS A 212 11.51 -9.54 -16.01
CA HIS A 212 11.49 -8.10 -15.73
C HIS A 212 12.60 -7.62 -14.79
N GLY A 213 13.20 -8.54 -14.01
CA GLY A 213 14.05 -8.20 -12.87
C GLY A 213 15.54 -8.03 -13.16
N ALA A 214 16.01 -8.34 -14.35
CA ALA A 214 17.44 -8.49 -14.67
C ALA A 214 18.24 -7.18 -14.74
N GLN A 215 17.65 -6.01 -14.49
CA GLN A 215 18.33 -4.71 -14.59
C GLN A 215 17.89 -3.76 -13.49
N SER A 216 18.78 -2.82 -13.14
CA SER A 216 18.43 -1.66 -12.33
C SER A 216 17.27 -0.91 -13.00
N VAL A 217 16.08 -1.07 -12.45
CA VAL A 217 14.88 -0.40 -12.93
C VAL A 217 14.51 0.73 -11.97
N THR A 218 13.96 1.82 -12.53
CA THR A 218 13.42 2.88 -11.68
C THR A 218 12.24 2.36 -10.86
N PRO A 219 11.89 2.97 -9.73
CA PRO A 219 10.72 2.59 -8.93
C PRO A 219 9.42 2.55 -9.77
N PHE A 220 9.27 3.49 -10.70
CA PHE A 220 8.14 3.51 -11.63
C PHE A 220 8.09 2.26 -12.52
N GLU A 221 9.22 1.90 -13.13
CA GLU A 221 9.30 0.74 -14.01
C GLU A 221 9.13 -0.59 -13.25
N ALA A 222 9.66 -0.69 -12.04
CA ALA A 222 9.43 -1.86 -11.19
C ALA A 222 7.94 -2.04 -10.90
N LEU A 223 7.26 -0.96 -10.47
CA LEU A 223 5.82 -0.98 -10.23
C LEU A 223 5.02 -1.31 -11.50
N ARG A 224 5.36 -0.66 -12.61
CA ARG A 224 4.67 -0.87 -13.90
C ARG A 224 4.77 -2.31 -14.39
N ARG A 225 5.92 -2.95 -14.22
CA ARG A 225 6.18 -4.31 -14.74
C ARG A 225 5.73 -5.40 -13.81
N LEU A 226 5.98 -5.25 -12.51
CA LEU A 226 5.80 -6.31 -11.49
C LEU A 226 4.65 -6.03 -10.53
N GLY A 227 4.14 -4.81 -10.48
CA GLY A 227 3.17 -4.40 -9.48
C GLY A 227 1.74 -4.79 -9.76
N GLY A 228 0.85 -4.19 -8.98
CA GLY A 228 -0.58 -4.17 -9.17
C GLY A 228 -1.08 -2.72 -9.21
N ARG A 229 -2.35 -2.55 -9.48
CA ARG A 229 -2.99 -1.23 -9.38
C ARG A 229 -3.17 -0.83 -7.94
#